data_8e2120a3579e5fcdaaac6947cbed03a4
#
_entry.id   8e2120a3579e5fcdaaac6947cbed03a4
#
_cell.length_a   1.000
_cell.length_b   1.000
_cell.length_c   1.000
_cell.angle_alpha   90.00
_cell.angle_beta   90.00
_cell.angle_gamma   90.00
#
_symmetry.space_group_name_H-M   'P 1'
#
loop_
_entity.id
_entity.type
_entity.pdbx_description
1 polymer ?
#
loop_
_entity_poly.entity_id
_entity_poly.type
_entity_poly.pdbx_seq_one_letter_code
_entity_poly.pdbx_strand_id
1 'polypeptide(L)'
;MEPAAERAPFHGRIWVLVGPAVYSASESFAVFCQETGFATLVGSPTGGDGIGALDPVFLQLPNSGILVQFTMMFGLNSDGSSSEEAGTTPDILSPTGEPALVTALRAMEGET
;
A
#
# COMPACT_ATOMS: atom_id res chain seq x y z
N MET A 1 20.58 -16.69 1.32
CA MET A 1 19.84 -17.70 2.13
C MET A 1 19.15 -18.62 1.13
N GLU A 2 19.56 -19.87 1.01
CA GLU A 2 18.88 -20.82 0.13
C GLU A 2 17.54 -21.27 0.74
N PRO A 3 16.50 -21.41 -0.07
CA PRO A 3 15.23 -21.92 0.40
C PRO A 3 15.35 -23.36 0.91
N ALA A 4 14.65 -23.72 1.99
CA ALA A 4 14.63 -25.10 2.47
C ALA A 4 14.14 -26.06 1.37
N ALA A 5 14.81 -27.21 1.25
CA ALA A 5 14.56 -28.19 0.19
C ALA A 5 13.14 -28.83 0.22
N GLU A 6 12.42 -28.71 1.34
CA GLU A 6 11.04 -29.19 1.52
C GLU A 6 10.09 -28.00 1.65
N ARG A 7 9.80 -27.30 0.56
CA ARG A 7 8.71 -26.32 0.54
C ARG A 7 7.46 -26.97 -0.03
N ALA A 8 6.40 -26.99 0.76
CA ALA A 8 5.07 -27.17 0.22
C ALA A 8 4.71 -25.88 -0.53
N PRO A 9 4.61 -25.87 -1.87
CA PRO A 9 4.24 -24.68 -2.60
C PRO A 9 2.81 -24.30 -2.24
N PHE A 10 2.58 -23.02 -1.93
CA PHE A 10 1.23 -22.51 -1.76
C PHE A 10 0.64 -22.24 -3.15
N HIS A 11 -0.47 -22.91 -3.46
CA HIS A 11 -1.19 -22.77 -4.74
C HIS A 11 -2.52 -22.03 -4.60
N GLY A 12 -2.80 -21.49 -3.42
CA GLY A 12 -4.02 -20.73 -3.16
C GLY A 12 -3.92 -19.29 -3.69
N ARG A 13 -5.07 -18.62 -3.74
CA ARG A 13 -5.15 -17.18 -3.99
C ARG A 13 -4.91 -16.43 -2.70
N ILE A 14 -4.23 -15.30 -2.80
CA ILE A 14 -3.99 -14.39 -1.68
C ILE A 14 -4.82 -13.13 -1.91
N TRP A 15 -5.53 -12.72 -0.89
CA TRP A 15 -6.34 -11.51 -0.86
C TRP A 15 -5.82 -10.61 0.24
N VAL A 16 -5.56 -9.34 -0.08
CA VAL A 16 -5.03 -8.36 0.86
C VAL A 16 -6.07 -7.26 1.04
N LEU A 17 -6.51 -7.07 2.27
CA LEU A 17 -7.45 -6.01 2.60
C LEU A 17 -6.69 -4.70 2.82
N VAL A 18 -7.09 -3.66 2.09
CA VAL A 18 -6.42 -2.36 2.11
C VAL A 18 -7.40 -1.23 2.41
N GLY A 19 -6.85 -0.11 2.90
CA GLY A 19 -7.62 1.08 3.22
C GLY A 19 -6.73 2.24 3.67
N PRO A 20 -7.30 3.38 4.09
CA PRO A 20 -6.55 4.61 4.36
C PRO A 20 -5.50 4.50 5.46
N ALA A 21 -5.55 3.47 6.30
CA ALA A 21 -4.54 3.21 7.32
C ALA A 21 -3.32 2.42 6.81
N VAL A 22 -3.32 2.02 5.54
CA VAL A 22 -2.18 1.35 4.88
C VAL A 22 -1.29 2.43 4.28
N TYR A 23 -0.05 2.53 4.77
CA TYR A 23 0.95 3.49 4.28
C TYR A 23 2.37 3.00 4.57
N SER A 24 3.40 3.68 4.00
CA SER A 24 4.82 3.36 4.18
C SER A 24 5.15 1.93 3.69
N ALA A 25 5.79 1.11 4.51
CA ALA A 25 6.15 -0.26 4.14
C ALA A 25 4.95 -1.13 3.73
N SER A 26 3.78 -0.89 4.32
CA SER A 26 2.54 -1.57 3.94
C SER A 26 2.05 -1.11 2.56
N GLU A 27 2.28 0.16 2.21
CA GLU A 27 2.02 0.70 0.87
C GLU A 27 2.92 0.03 -0.17
N SER A 28 4.22 -0.05 0.11
CA SER A 28 5.17 -0.73 -0.78
C SER A 28 4.78 -2.21 -1.01
N PHE A 29 4.25 -2.87 0.01
CA PHE A 29 3.73 -4.23 -0.15
C PHE A 29 2.45 -4.27 -1.01
N ALA A 30 1.55 -3.30 -0.86
CA ALA A 30 0.36 -3.21 -1.70
C ALA A 30 0.73 -3.00 -3.18
N VAL A 31 1.65 -2.06 -3.46
CA VAL A 31 2.18 -1.84 -4.81
C VAL A 31 2.82 -3.11 -5.37
N PHE A 32 3.67 -3.79 -4.59
CA PHE A 32 4.27 -5.06 -5.00
C PHE A 32 3.21 -6.11 -5.36
N CYS A 33 2.17 -6.26 -4.56
CA CYS A 33 1.08 -7.21 -4.83
C CYS A 33 0.42 -6.91 -6.17
N GLN A 34 0.13 -5.64 -6.44
CA GLN A 34 -0.56 -5.21 -7.66
C GLN A 34 0.33 -5.35 -8.90
N GLU A 35 1.58 -4.88 -8.83
CA GLU A 35 2.52 -4.94 -9.96
C GLU A 35 2.90 -6.38 -10.37
N THR A 36 2.99 -7.28 -9.40
CA THR A 36 3.41 -8.68 -9.63
C THR A 36 2.24 -9.65 -9.78
N GLY A 37 1.02 -9.25 -9.47
CA GLY A 37 -0.13 -10.15 -9.38
C GLY A 37 0.01 -11.17 -8.21
N PHE A 38 0.84 -10.85 -7.21
CA PHE A 38 1.05 -11.74 -6.06
C PHE A 38 -0.21 -11.93 -5.22
N ALA A 39 -1.01 -10.87 -5.08
CA ALA A 39 -2.27 -10.89 -4.33
C ALA A 39 -3.27 -9.93 -4.96
N THR A 40 -4.56 -10.18 -4.74
CA THR A 40 -5.64 -9.28 -5.11
C THR A 40 -5.89 -8.29 -3.97
N LEU A 41 -5.83 -7.01 -4.25
CA LEU A 41 -6.12 -5.95 -3.28
C LEU A 41 -7.63 -5.65 -3.24
N VAL A 42 -8.21 -5.64 -2.04
CA VAL A 42 -9.63 -5.36 -1.84
C VAL A 42 -9.82 -4.30 -0.76
N GLY A 43 -10.65 -3.32 -1.01
CA GLY A 43 -10.97 -2.31 -0.01
C GLY A 43 -11.17 -0.92 -0.56
N SER A 44 -10.57 0.06 0.08
CA SER A 44 -10.52 1.46 -0.36
C SER A 44 -9.09 1.89 -0.62
N PRO A 45 -8.86 3.01 -1.33
CA PRO A 45 -7.53 3.52 -1.57
C PRO A 45 -6.70 3.63 -0.30
N THR A 46 -5.43 3.28 -0.41
CA THR A 46 -4.46 3.32 0.70
C THR A 46 -4.11 4.77 1.08
N GLY A 47 -3.36 4.93 2.15
CA GLY A 47 -2.99 6.25 2.68
C GLY A 47 -1.77 6.88 2.01
N GLY A 48 -1.08 6.15 1.13
CA GLY A 48 0.09 6.65 0.42
C GLY A 48 1.42 6.09 0.90
N ASP A 49 2.45 6.40 0.15
CA ASP A 49 3.75 5.74 0.26
C ASP A 49 4.50 6.09 1.55
N GLY A 50 4.41 7.33 2.00
CA GLY A 50 5.21 7.76 3.14
C GLY A 50 6.72 7.75 2.86
N ILE A 51 7.16 7.72 1.60
CA ILE A 51 8.57 7.89 1.23
C ILE A 51 9.10 9.20 1.81
N GLY A 52 8.23 10.17 1.99
CA GLY A 52 8.52 11.41 2.67
C GLY A 52 9.04 11.29 4.10
N ALA A 53 8.96 10.13 4.71
CA ALA A 53 9.54 9.86 6.02
C ALA A 53 11.01 9.41 5.95
N LEU A 54 11.54 9.14 4.76
CA LEU A 54 12.94 8.75 4.58
C LEU A 54 13.83 10.00 4.51
N ASP A 55 14.92 9.97 5.25
CA ASP A 55 15.91 11.08 5.34
C ASP A 55 15.26 12.46 5.56
N PRO A 56 14.50 12.66 6.65
CA PRO A 56 13.82 13.90 6.89
C PRO A 56 14.79 15.05 7.11
N VAL A 57 14.50 16.18 6.47
CA VAL A 57 15.18 17.45 6.73
C VAL A 57 14.35 18.27 7.70
N PHE A 58 15.00 18.83 8.70
CA PHE A 58 14.37 19.72 9.68
C PHE A 58 14.81 21.17 9.45
N LEU A 59 13.85 22.06 9.35
CA LEU A 59 14.06 23.49 9.27
C LEU A 59 13.39 24.17 10.42
N GLN A 60 14.14 24.94 11.20
CA GLN A 60 13.57 25.80 12.23
C GLN A 60 13.34 27.21 11.67
N LEU A 61 12.10 27.69 11.74
CA LEU A 61 11.76 29.04 11.34
C LEU A 61 12.37 30.05 12.34
N PRO A 62 13.16 31.04 11.86
CA PRO A 62 13.98 31.86 12.76
C PRO A 62 13.18 32.78 13.68
N ASN A 63 11.97 33.18 13.29
CA ASN A 63 11.17 34.12 14.07
C ASN A 63 10.19 33.45 15.04
N SER A 64 9.64 32.29 14.68
CA SER A 64 8.63 31.58 15.47
C SER A 64 9.18 30.38 16.24
N GLY A 65 10.36 29.89 15.86
CA GLY A 65 10.92 28.65 16.42
C GLY A 65 10.21 27.38 15.98
N ILE A 66 9.21 27.47 15.09
CA ILE A 66 8.48 26.31 14.59
C ILE A 66 9.44 25.42 13.81
N LEU A 67 9.41 24.11 14.12
CA LEU A 67 10.12 23.08 13.36
C LEU A 67 9.23 22.58 12.23
N VAL A 68 9.75 22.62 11.01
CA VAL A 68 9.14 22.05 9.81
C VAL A 68 9.96 20.83 9.43
N GLN A 69 9.29 19.68 9.30
CA GLN A 69 9.89 18.46 8.77
C GLN A 69 9.40 18.24 7.34
N PHE A 70 10.31 17.94 6.44
CA PHE A 70 9.99 17.60 5.06
C PHE A 70 11.05 16.63 4.50
N THR A 71 10.73 15.97 3.42
CA THR A 71 11.68 15.14 2.67
C THR A 71 12.13 15.84 1.40
N MET A 72 13.31 15.51 0.95
CA MET A 72 13.83 15.90 -0.37
C MET A 72 13.67 14.78 -1.41
N MET A 73 13.06 13.66 -1.01
CA MET A 73 12.83 12.51 -1.88
C MET A 73 11.38 12.50 -2.36
N PHE A 74 11.19 12.13 -3.62
CA PHE A 74 9.88 11.91 -4.21
C PHE A 74 9.89 10.53 -4.87
N GLY A 75 9.02 9.63 -4.39
CA GLY A 75 8.91 8.26 -4.89
C GLY A 75 7.99 8.17 -6.10
N LEU A 76 8.43 7.42 -7.10
CA LEU A 76 7.63 7.10 -8.28
C LEU A 76 7.45 5.58 -8.39
N ASN A 77 6.25 5.17 -8.75
CA ASN A 77 5.95 3.82 -9.18
C ASN A 77 6.55 3.55 -10.57
N SER A 78 6.57 2.30 -10.99
CA SER A 78 7.10 1.88 -12.30
C SER A 78 6.38 2.52 -13.48
N ASP A 79 5.13 2.92 -13.33
CA ASP A 79 4.31 3.62 -14.32
C ASP A 79 4.48 5.15 -14.31
N GLY A 80 5.32 5.68 -13.40
CA GLY A 80 5.56 7.10 -13.23
C GLY A 80 4.55 7.83 -12.33
N SER A 81 3.57 7.13 -11.77
CA SER A 81 2.66 7.68 -10.76
C SER A 81 3.35 7.78 -9.40
N SER A 82 2.76 8.53 -8.46
CA SER A 82 3.24 8.61 -7.09
C SER A 82 2.15 8.16 -6.12
N SER A 83 2.45 7.16 -5.31
CA SER A 83 1.56 6.70 -4.24
C SER A 83 1.45 7.71 -3.09
N GLU A 84 2.36 8.68 -2.98
CA GLU A 84 2.27 9.74 -1.98
C GLU A 84 1.06 10.66 -2.18
N GLU A 85 0.68 10.90 -3.43
CA GLU A 85 -0.39 11.85 -3.75
C GLU A 85 -1.78 11.26 -3.58
N ALA A 86 -1.95 9.98 -3.91
CA ALA A 86 -3.27 9.37 -4.01
C ALA A 86 -3.39 7.99 -3.35
N GLY A 87 -2.29 7.42 -2.88
CA GLY A 87 -2.23 6.02 -2.45
C GLY A 87 -2.43 5.03 -3.61
N THR A 88 -2.48 3.76 -3.28
CA THR A 88 -2.77 2.68 -4.23
C THR A 88 -4.25 2.39 -4.28
N THR A 89 -4.85 2.41 -5.46
CA THR A 89 -6.24 2.00 -5.66
C THR A 89 -6.32 0.48 -5.70
N PRO A 90 -7.15 -0.17 -4.87
CA PRO A 90 -7.27 -1.62 -4.87
C PRO A 90 -7.89 -2.16 -6.17
N ASP A 91 -7.62 -3.43 -6.46
CA ASP A 91 -8.19 -4.13 -7.63
C ASP A 91 -9.70 -4.25 -7.54
N ILE A 92 -10.22 -4.41 -6.31
CA ILE A 92 -11.66 -4.47 -6.02
C ILE A 92 -12.00 -3.39 -4.98
N LEU A 93 -12.70 -2.36 -5.41
CA LEU A 93 -13.18 -1.30 -4.52
C LEU A 93 -14.37 -1.76 -3.69
N SER A 94 -14.29 -1.54 -2.38
CA SER A 94 -15.43 -1.72 -1.49
C SER A 94 -16.42 -0.56 -1.66
N PRO A 95 -17.73 -0.84 -1.67
CA PRO A 95 -18.74 0.19 -1.58
C PRO A 95 -18.54 1.07 -0.33
N THR A 96 -18.93 2.34 -0.42
CA THR A 96 -18.80 3.27 0.70
C THR A 96 -19.53 2.74 1.93
N GLY A 97 -18.80 2.63 3.04
CA GLY A 97 -19.32 2.12 4.30
C GLY A 97 -19.32 0.60 4.45
N GLU A 98 -18.93 -0.15 3.41
CA GLU A 98 -18.79 -1.60 3.50
C GLU A 98 -17.37 -1.98 3.93
N PRO A 99 -17.19 -2.86 4.93
CA PRO A 99 -15.88 -3.37 5.29
C PRO A 99 -15.23 -4.17 4.15
N ALA A 100 -13.94 -3.97 3.93
CA ALA A 100 -13.19 -4.66 2.89
C ALA A 100 -13.31 -6.19 2.95
N LEU A 101 -13.40 -6.75 4.16
CA LEU A 101 -13.60 -8.20 4.35
C LEU A 101 -14.90 -8.69 3.72
N VAL A 102 -15.99 -7.94 3.85
CA VAL A 102 -17.30 -8.32 3.27
C VAL A 102 -17.23 -8.31 1.75
N THR A 103 -16.60 -7.29 1.18
CA THR A 103 -16.36 -7.22 -0.27
C THR A 103 -15.51 -8.39 -0.75
N ALA A 104 -14.42 -8.72 -0.03
CA ALA A 104 -13.53 -9.82 -0.39
C ALA A 104 -14.27 -11.18 -0.36
N LEU A 105 -15.02 -11.46 0.70
CA LEU A 105 -15.79 -12.71 0.81
C LEU A 105 -16.81 -12.85 -0.33
N ARG A 106 -17.51 -11.78 -0.66
CA ARG A 106 -18.45 -11.78 -1.80
C ARG A 106 -17.76 -12.02 -3.13
N ALA A 107 -16.59 -11.42 -3.34
CA ALA A 107 -15.81 -11.64 -4.56
C ALA A 107 -15.31 -13.08 -4.68
N MET A 108 -14.89 -13.69 -3.57
CA MET A 108 -14.49 -15.11 -3.53
C MET A 108 -15.65 -16.06 -3.86
N GLU A 109 -16.86 -15.75 -3.40
CA GLU A 109 -18.07 -16.55 -3.69
C GLU A 109 -18.46 -16.46 -5.16
N GLY A 110 -18.28 -15.31 -5.80
CA GLY A 110 -18.58 -15.10 -7.22
C GLY A 110 -17.61 -15.77 -8.19
N GLU A 111 -16.44 -16.20 -7.71
CA GLU A 111 -15.42 -16.89 -8.50
C GLU A 111 -15.49 -18.42 -8.43
N THR A 112 -16.35 -18.96 -7.59
CA THR A 112 -16.68 -20.40 -7.52
C THR A 112 -17.84 -20.73 -8.43
#